data_a46e2b19c8627ab8346a9da843411ba5
#
_entry.id   a46e2b19c8627ab8346a9da843411ba5
#
_cell.length_a   1.000
_cell.length_b   1.000
_cell.length_c   1.000
_cell.angle_alpha   90.00
_cell.angle_beta   90.00
_cell.angle_gamma   90.00
#
_symmetry.space_group_name_H-M   'P 1'
#
loop_
_entity.id
_entity.type
_entity.pdbx_description
1 polymer ?
#
loop_
_entity_poly.entity_id
_entity_poly.type
_entity_poly.pdbx_seq_one_letter_code
_entity_poly.pdbx_strand_id
1 'polypeptide(L)'
;MRVLLIWICLIGNPGMLLTVIDFIPVTSQIENPQKFITYQNKSIPLEIFSPVKKALEFFPDLKDVNISFELKDKISGSVMQAQPQVISLFVDKREKRKYKIKITRELDFGNQIVPIEEIPSDALIGWIGHELGHIMDYLDRSSVNMMHFGAKYLLSKQKVVEAELTADGYAIGCGMGHQILANKNYILNNDGFDEAYKDKIKNLYMSREQILTMLEEME
;
A
#
# COMPACT_ATOMS: atom_id res chain seq x y z
N MET A 1 6.71 -20.11 -5.23
CA MET A 1 7.23 -21.46 -5.20
C MET A 1 6.34 -22.29 -4.27
N ARG A 2 5.36 -22.99 -4.83
CA ARG A 2 4.51 -23.93 -4.09
C ARG A 2 5.20 -25.29 -4.14
N VAL A 3 5.67 -25.77 -3.02
CA VAL A 3 6.20 -27.13 -2.88
C VAL A 3 5.00 -28.08 -2.87
N LEU A 4 4.85 -28.83 -3.95
CA LEU A 4 3.88 -29.92 -4.05
C LEU A 4 4.52 -31.14 -3.39
N LEU A 5 4.06 -31.52 -2.22
CA LEU A 5 4.41 -32.79 -1.58
C LEU A 5 3.63 -33.90 -2.30
N ILE A 6 4.37 -34.71 -3.09
CA ILE A 6 3.83 -35.93 -3.69
C ILE A 6 3.96 -37.05 -2.66
N TRP A 7 2.82 -37.53 -2.20
CA TRP A 7 2.74 -38.81 -1.47
C TRP A 7 2.81 -39.96 -2.45
N ILE A 8 3.90 -40.74 -2.40
CA ILE A 8 4.00 -42.00 -3.14
C ILE A 8 3.46 -43.10 -2.25
N CYS A 9 2.27 -43.58 -2.57
CA CYS A 9 1.78 -44.86 -2.06
C CYS A 9 2.38 -46.00 -2.90
N LEU A 10 3.33 -46.73 -2.35
CA LEU A 10 3.78 -48.03 -2.87
C LEU A 10 2.75 -49.08 -2.47
N ILE A 11 1.93 -49.52 -3.42
CA ILE A 11 1.30 -50.86 -3.35
C ILE A 11 1.63 -51.55 -4.67
N GLY A 12 2.32 -52.67 -4.55
CA GLY A 12 2.84 -53.44 -5.67
C GLY A 12 1.76 -54.15 -6.45
N ASN A 13 1.87 -54.10 -7.78
CA ASN A 13 1.60 -55.23 -8.65
C ASN A 13 2.29 -55.01 -10.02
N PRO A 14 3.00 -56.00 -10.62
CA PRO A 14 3.78 -55.82 -11.84
C PRO A 14 2.87 -56.16 -13.06
N GLY A 15 2.54 -55.15 -13.84
CA GLY A 15 1.77 -55.34 -15.09
C GLY A 15 1.64 -54.03 -15.82
N MET A 16 2.67 -53.69 -16.54
CA MET A 16 2.68 -52.97 -17.82
C MET A 16 1.49 -52.07 -18.19
N LEU A 17 1.74 -50.75 -18.23
CA LEU A 17 1.43 -49.89 -19.37
C LEU A 17 2.23 -48.59 -19.28
N LEU A 18 3.21 -48.45 -20.20
CA LEU A 18 3.84 -47.18 -20.48
C LEU A 18 2.77 -46.28 -21.14
N THR A 19 2.12 -45.43 -20.36
CA THR A 19 1.44 -44.26 -20.90
C THR A 19 2.45 -43.16 -21.09
N VAL A 20 2.68 -42.78 -22.33
CA VAL A 20 3.38 -41.58 -22.71
C VAL A 20 2.59 -40.43 -22.11
N ILE A 21 3.16 -39.82 -21.05
CA ILE A 21 2.66 -38.55 -20.55
C ILE A 21 3.13 -37.51 -21.55
N ASP A 22 2.22 -37.03 -22.39
CA ASP A 22 2.45 -35.84 -23.20
C ASP A 22 2.91 -34.71 -22.29
N PHE A 23 4.16 -34.32 -22.41
CA PHE A 23 4.70 -33.10 -21.84
C PHE A 23 3.98 -31.95 -22.52
N ILE A 24 2.91 -31.44 -21.89
CA ILE A 24 2.40 -30.11 -22.22
C ILE A 24 3.50 -29.14 -21.77
N PRO A 25 4.14 -28.40 -22.67
CA PRO A 25 5.05 -27.34 -22.27
C PRO A 25 4.20 -26.32 -21.50
N VAL A 26 4.39 -26.26 -20.19
CA VAL A 26 3.98 -25.12 -19.40
C VAL A 26 4.83 -23.96 -19.94
N THR A 27 4.27 -23.22 -20.88
CA THR A 27 4.73 -21.87 -21.19
C THR A 27 4.52 -21.07 -19.92
N SER A 28 5.52 -21.11 -19.04
CA SER A 28 5.65 -20.13 -17.97
C SER A 28 5.66 -18.78 -18.68
N GLN A 29 4.60 -18.02 -18.53
CA GLN A 29 4.63 -16.60 -18.71
C GLN A 29 5.77 -16.15 -17.80
N ILE A 30 6.90 -15.80 -18.39
CA ILE A 30 8.01 -15.17 -17.68
C ILE A 30 7.47 -13.79 -17.34
N GLU A 31 6.81 -13.70 -16.18
CA GLU A 31 6.53 -12.40 -15.58
C GLU A 31 7.88 -11.68 -15.51
N ASN A 32 7.99 -10.60 -16.23
CA ASN A 32 9.19 -9.79 -16.26
C ASN A 32 9.51 -9.43 -14.80
N PRO A 33 10.64 -9.88 -14.23
CA PRO A 33 10.89 -9.72 -12.81
C PRO A 33 10.81 -8.23 -12.47
N GLN A 34 9.90 -7.86 -11.58
CA GLN A 34 9.72 -6.48 -11.14
C GLN A 34 11.07 -5.95 -10.66
N LYS A 35 11.55 -4.87 -11.27
CA LYS A 35 12.80 -4.24 -10.90
C LYS A 35 12.58 -3.35 -9.69
N PHE A 36 13.41 -3.52 -8.66
CA PHE A 36 13.40 -2.70 -7.45
C PHE A 36 14.64 -1.82 -7.36
N ILE A 37 14.45 -0.63 -6.82
CA ILE A 37 15.51 0.31 -6.47
C ILE A 37 15.59 0.37 -4.95
N THR A 38 16.80 0.24 -4.40
CA THR A 38 17.05 0.48 -2.98
C THR A 38 17.40 1.94 -2.77
N TYR A 39 16.67 2.62 -1.89
CA TYR A 39 16.87 4.03 -1.56
C TYR A 39 16.61 4.26 -0.06
N GLN A 40 17.62 4.68 0.71
CA GLN A 40 17.48 5.01 2.15
C GLN A 40 16.66 3.96 2.94
N ASN A 41 17.10 2.70 3.00
CA ASN A 41 16.35 1.62 3.66
C ASN A 41 14.94 1.34 3.07
N LYS A 42 14.65 1.80 1.84
CA LYS A 42 13.42 1.51 1.11
C LYS A 42 13.70 0.59 -0.06
N SER A 43 12.78 -0.33 -0.32
CA SER A 43 12.72 -1.13 -1.53
C SER A 43 11.53 -0.63 -2.36
N ILE A 44 11.80 -0.05 -3.53
CA ILE A 44 10.81 0.68 -4.31
C ILE A 44 10.78 0.09 -5.73
N PRO A 45 9.60 -0.31 -6.25
CA PRO A 45 9.44 -0.65 -7.66
C PRO A 45 9.87 0.50 -8.58
N LEU A 46 10.54 0.15 -9.70
CA LEU A 46 11.06 1.15 -10.64
C LEU A 46 9.95 2.07 -11.18
N GLU A 47 8.78 1.50 -11.43
CA GLU A 47 7.62 2.17 -12.02
C GLU A 47 7.15 3.37 -11.19
N ILE A 48 7.25 3.26 -9.86
CA ILE A 48 6.81 4.29 -8.91
C ILE A 48 7.97 4.97 -8.16
N PHE A 49 9.20 4.75 -8.60
CA PHE A 49 10.37 5.29 -7.87
C PHE A 49 10.35 6.82 -7.76
N SER A 50 10.04 7.52 -8.84
CA SER A 50 10.03 8.99 -8.85
C SER A 50 9.00 9.60 -7.88
N PRO A 51 7.71 9.23 -7.92
CA PRO A 51 6.72 9.78 -6.99
C PRO A 51 6.98 9.36 -5.53
N VAL A 52 7.44 8.12 -5.28
CA VAL A 52 7.82 7.67 -3.93
C VAL A 52 8.98 8.49 -3.38
N LYS A 53 10.04 8.69 -4.18
CA LYS A 53 11.18 9.51 -3.77
C LYS A 53 10.75 10.92 -3.40
N LYS A 54 9.93 11.57 -4.24
CA LYS A 54 9.41 12.91 -3.98
C LYS A 54 8.58 12.97 -2.69
N ALA A 55 7.70 11.99 -2.46
CA ALA A 55 6.93 11.93 -1.22
C ALA A 55 7.85 11.78 0.02
N LEU A 56 8.87 10.91 -0.06
CA LEU A 56 9.83 10.70 1.04
C LEU A 56 10.65 11.95 1.40
N GLU A 57 10.84 12.88 0.48
CA GLU A 57 11.54 14.15 0.73
C GLU A 57 10.81 15.02 1.77
N PHE A 58 9.50 14.86 1.92
CA PHE A 58 8.69 15.52 2.95
C PHE A 58 8.76 14.84 4.32
N PHE A 59 9.27 13.61 4.42
CA PHE A 59 9.31 12.82 5.65
C PHE A 59 10.75 12.50 6.09
N PRO A 60 11.56 13.50 6.54
CA PRO A 60 12.94 13.25 6.96
C PRO A 60 13.05 12.22 8.10
N ASP A 61 12.05 12.15 8.99
CA ASP A 61 12.01 11.20 10.11
C ASP A 61 11.89 9.74 9.66
N LEU A 62 11.43 9.52 8.44
CA LEU A 62 11.36 8.17 7.84
C LEU A 62 12.68 7.73 7.19
N LYS A 63 13.73 8.56 7.16
CA LYS A 63 14.99 8.28 6.45
C LYS A 63 15.55 6.89 6.78
N ASP A 64 15.61 6.54 8.05
CA ASP A 64 16.20 5.29 8.53
C ASP A 64 15.18 4.16 8.74
N VAL A 65 13.91 4.42 8.50
CA VAL A 65 12.83 3.45 8.66
C VAL A 65 12.81 2.47 7.47
N ASN A 66 12.71 1.18 7.75
CA ASN A 66 12.61 0.15 6.70
C ASN A 66 11.18 0.10 6.14
N ILE A 67 11.01 0.46 4.86
CA ILE A 67 9.73 0.43 4.17
C ILE A 67 9.89 -0.29 2.83
N SER A 68 9.06 -1.30 2.57
CA SER A 68 8.93 -1.92 1.26
C SER A 68 7.66 -1.44 0.55
N PHE A 69 7.82 -0.95 -0.67
CA PHE A 69 6.69 -0.64 -1.55
C PHE A 69 6.42 -1.86 -2.43
N GLU A 70 5.17 -2.29 -2.49
CA GLU A 70 4.79 -3.52 -3.17
C GLU A 70 3.63 -3.24 -4.13
N LEU A 71 3.85 -3.38 -5.43
CA LEU A 71 2.76 -3.36 -6.41
C LEU A 71 1.96 -4.65 -6.34
N LYS A 72 0.64 -4.52 -6.28
CA LYS A 72 -0.33 -5.63 -6.18
C LYS A 72 -1.35 -5.52 -7.31
N ASP A 73 -1.77 -6.64 -7.85
CA ASP A 73 -2.80 -6.66 -8.89
C ASP A 73 -4.15 -6.17 -8.33
N LYS A 74 -4.42 -6.42 -7.04
CA LYS A 74 -5.64 -5.97 -6.36
C LYS A 74 -5.42 -5.79 -4.86
N ILE A 75 -6.01 -4.72 -4.32
CA ILE A 75 -6.14 -4.46 -2.89
C ILE A 75 -7.64 -4.30 -2.59
N SER A 76 -8.16 -5.05 -1.60
CA SER A 76 -9.57 -4.99 -1.28
C SER A 76 -9.93 -3.67 -0.61
N GLY A 77 -10.88 -2.92 -1.21
CA GLY A 77 -11.46 -1.70 -0.64
C GLY A 77 -10.53 -0.51 -0.54
N SER A 78 -9.35 -0.55 -1.17
CA SER A 78 -8.38 0.55 -1.16
C SER A 78 -7.49 0.48 -2.39
N VAL A 79 -6.91 1.61 -2.78
CA VAL A 79 -5.87 1.71 -3.82
C VAL A 79 -4.48 1.52 -3.23
N MET A 80 -4.25 2.04 -2.03
CA MET A 80 -3.00 1.87 -1.28
C MET A 80 -3.29 1.45 0.15
N GLN A 81 -2.31 0.87 0.82
CA GLN A 81 -2.44 0.44 2.21
C GLN A 81 -1.08 0.32 2.89
N ALA A 82 -0.84 1.15 3.89
CA ALA A 82 0.30 1.03 4.80
C ALA A 82 0.01 0.03 5.92
N GLN A 83 1.00 -0.78 6.26
CA GLN A 83 0.89 -1.72 7.37
C GLN A 83 2.26 -2.11 7.93
N PRO A 84 2.37 -2.42 9.23
CA PRO A 84 3.57 -3.03 9.77
C PRO A 84 3.74 -4.45 9.23
N GLN A 85 4.97 -4.92 9.11
CA GLN A 85 5.24 -6.33 8.87
C GLN A 85 5.02 -7.08 10.18
N VAL A 86 4.05 -8.00 10.20
CA VAL A 86 3.58 -8.67 11.43
C VAL A 86 4.71 -9.33 12.22
N ILE A 87 5.61 -10.06 11.53
CA ILE A 87 6.75 -10.73 12.19
C ILE A 87 7.65 -9.69 12.86
N SER A 88 7.90 -8.56 12.21
CA SER A 88 8.73 -7.48 12.73
C SER A 88 8.19 -6.87 14.03
N LEU A 89 6.86 -6.85 14.22
CA LEU A 89 6.25 -6.39 15.48
C LEU A 89 6.63 -7.25 16.70
N PHE A 90 6.94 -8.53 16.48
CA PHE A 90 7.25 -9.46 17.57
C PHE A 90 8.74 -9.65 17.79
N VAL A 91 9.56 -9.57 16.74
CA VAL A 91 10.99 -9.91 16.83
C VAL A 91 11.90 -8.70 16.83
N ASP A 92 11.47 -7.57 16.26
CA ASP A 92 12.31 -6.39 16.13
C ASP A 92 12.04 -5.37 17.25
N LYS A 93 13.10 -4.68 17.67
CA LYS A 93 12.94 -3.50 18.52
C LYS A 93 12.19 -2.42 17.74
N ARG A 94 11.52 -1.51 18.45
CA ARG A 94 10.68 -0.45 17.88
C ARG A 94 11.40 0.31 16.74
N GLU A 95 12.65 0.66 16.93
CA GLU A 95 13.47 1.44 15.99
C GLU A 95 13.89 0.64 14.73
N LYS A 96 13.73 -0.69 14.77
CA LYS A 96 14.09 -1.60 13.68
C LYS A 96 12.88 -2.24 13.00
N ARG A 97 11.67 -1.82 13.37
CA ARG A 97 10.45 -2.34 12.76
C ARG A 97 10.43 -2.07 11.27
N LYS A 98 9.83 -3.02 10.56
CA LYS A 98 9.67 -2.98 9.12
C LYS A 98 8.22 -2.74 8.78
N TYR A 99 8.03 -1.90 7.79
CA TYR A 99 6.71 -1.55 7.27
C TYR A 99 6.62 -1.89 5.80
N LYS A 100 5.40 -1.93 5.28
CA LYS A 100 5.15 -2.04 3.84
C LYS A 100 3.98 -1.18 3.44
N ILE A 101 4.07 -0.64 2.23
CA ILE A 101 2.98 0.05 1.55
C ILE A 101 2.65 -0.78 0.32
N LYS A 102 1.44 -1.35 0.31
CA LYS A 102 0.88 -2.00 -0.86
C LYS A 102 0.25 -0.95 -1.74
N ILE A 103 0.44 -1.07 -3.04
CA ILE A 103 -0.08 -0.14 -4.05
C ILE A 103 -0.68 -0.98 -5.17
N THR A 104 -1.90 -0.70 -5.60
CA THR A 104 -2.46 -1.39 -6.78
C THR A 104 -1.67 -1.01 -8.02
N ARG A 105 -1.45 -1.97 -8.94
CA ARG A 105 -0.74 -1.71 -10.20
C ARG A 105 -1.50 -0.79 -11.11
N GLU A 106 -2.82 -0.90 -11.05
CA GLU A 106 -3.72 -0.23 -11.97
C GLU A 106 -5.06 0.06 -11.29
N LEU A 107 -5.75 1.06 -11.78
CA LEU A 107 -7.12 1.38 -11.43
C LEU A 107 -8.02 0.86 -12.55
N ASP A 108 -8.92 -0.06 -12.20
CA ASP A 108 -9.95 -0.57 -13.11
C ASP A 108 -11.22 0.27 -12.92
N PHE A 109 -11.50 1.10 -13.91
CA PHE A 109 -12.70 1.93 -13.98
C PHE A 109 -13.83 1.29 -14.79
N GLY A 110 -13.70 0.00 -15.12
CA GLY A 110 -14.68 -0.75 -15.90
C GLY A 110 -14.62 -0.50 -17.41
N ASN A 111 -14.52 0.76 -17.82
CA ASN A 111 -14.35 1.15 -19.23
C ASN A 111 -12.91 1.49 -19.60
N GLN A 112 -12.05 1.66 -18.61
CA GLN A 112 -10.64 2.00 -18.77
C GLN A 112 -9.82 1.43 -17.62
N ILE A 113 -8.65 0.87 -17.94
CA ILE A 113 -7.62 0.50 -16.97
C ILE A 113 -6.53 1.56 -17.03
N VAL A 114 -6.22 2.13 -15.87
CA VAL A 114 -5.20 3.19 -15.74
C VAL A 114 -4.04 2.67 -14.89
N PRO A 115 -2.85 2.47 -15.45
CA PRO A 115 -1.65 2.16 -14.69
C PRO A 115 -1.41 3.19 -13.58
N ILE A 116 -0.91 2.75 -12.43
CA ILE A 116 -0.72 3.63 -11.27
C ILE A 116 0.26 4.78 -11.56
N GLU A 117 1.25 4.56 -12.41
CA GLU A 117 2.23 5.54 -12.85
C GLU A 117 1.66 6.61 -13.79
N GLU A 118 0.49 6.38 -14.39
CA GLU A 118 -0.20 7.35 -15.26
C GLU A 118 -1.11 8.31 -14.50
N ILE A 119 -1.29 8.10 -13.18
CA ILE A 119 -2.04 9.03 -12.33
C ILE A 119 -1.29 10.37 -12.27
N PRO A 120 -2.02 11.52 -12.27
CA PRO A 120 -1.40 12.83 -12.12
C PRO A 120 -0.42 12.87 -10.95
N SER A 121 0.81 13.37 -11.21
CA SER A 121 1.95 13.27 -10.29
C SER A 121 1.61 13.72 -8.86
N ASP A 122 0.98 14.90 -8.69
CA ASP A 122 0.68 15.43 -7.36
C ASP A 122 -0.38 14.59 -6.63
N ALA A 123 -1.34 14.02 -7.37
CA ALA A 123 -2.33 13.12 -6.80
C ALA A 123 -1.69 11.81 -6.32
N LEU A 124 -0.78 11.23 -7.10
CA LEU A 124 -0.04 10.02 -6.74
C LEU A 124 0.89 10.27 -5.55
N ILE A 125 1.63 11.39 -5.55
CA ILE A 125 2.49 11.81 -4.45
C ILE A 125 1.66 12.01 -3.17
N GLY A 126 0.49 12.65 -3.28
CA GLY A 126 -0.44 12.84 -2.16
C GLY A 126 -0.93 11.51 -1.59
N TRP A 127 -1.27 10.55 -2.44
CA TRP A 127 -1.68 9.21 -1.98
C TRP A 127 -0.56 8.50 -1.22
N ILE A 128 0.67 8.53 -1.77
CA ILE A 128 1.85 7.97 -1.11
C ILE A 128 2.12 8.69 0.21
N GLY A 129 1.99 10.01 0.23
CA GLY A 129 2.17 10.84 1.44
C GLY A 129 1.19 10.48 2.55
N HIS A 130 -0.09 10.24 2.23
CA HIS A 130 -1.07 9.73 3.16
C HIS A 130 -0.64 8.39 3.79
N GLU A 131 -0.16 7.44 2.98
CA GLU A 131 0.33 6.15 3.47
C GLU A 131 1.60 6.29 4.33
N LEU A 132 2.47 7.25 4.01
CA LEU A 132 3.62 7.60 4.86
C LEU A 132 3.16 8.22 6.18
N GLY A 133 2.08 9.01 6.18
CA GLY A 133 1.43 9.54 7.38
C GLY A 133 0.97 8.43 8.34
N HIS A 134 0.40 7.34 7.82
CA HIS A 134 0.11 6.16 8.65
C HIS A 134 1.37 5.56 9.27
N ILE A 135 2.48 5.50 8.53
CA ILE A 135 3.73 4.99 9.09
C ILE A 135 4.24 5.90 10.20
N MET A 136 4.15 7.23 10.07
CA MET A 136 4.48 8.17 11.15
C MET A 136 3.68 7.86 12.42
N ASP A 137 2.36 7.69 12.32
CA ASP A 137 1.52 7.29 13.46
C ASP A 137 1.95 5.95 14.07
N TYR A 138 2.37 4.98 13.23
CA TYR A 138 2.83 3.67 13.70
C TYR A 138 4.16 3.72 14.45
N LEU A 139 5.06 4.66 14.13
CA LEU A 139 6.33 4.82 14.83
C LEU A 139 6.12 5.15 16.30
N ASP A 140 5.08 5.89 16.65
CA ASP A 140 4.78 6.29 18.02
C ASP A 140 4.11 5.20 18.87
N ARG A 141 3.68 4.09 18.24
CA ARG A 141 2.96 3.02 18.92
C ARG A 141 3.87 1.90 19.40
N SER A 142 3.66 1.39 20.63
CA SER A 142 4.26 0.13 21.07
C SER A 142 3.69 -1.05 20.29
N SER A 143 4.35 -2.24 20.31
CA SER A 143 3.84 -3.44 19.61
C SER A 143 2.46 -3.87 20.13
N VAL A 144 2.23 -3.80 21.45
CA VAL A 144 0.92 -4.10 22.06
C VAL A 144 -0.12 -3.08 21.61
N ASN A 145 0.24 -1.78 21.59
CA ASN A 145 -0.66 -0.72 21.11
C ASN A 145 -0.99 -0.90 19.62
N MET A 146 -0.02 -1.32 18.79
CA MET A 146 -0.26 -1.63 17.37
C MET A 146 -1.25 -2.79 17.18
N MET A 147 -1.14 -3.87 17.95
CA MET A 147 -2.09 -4.98 17.87
C MET A 147 -3.49 -4.54 18.30
N HIS A 148 -3.57 -3.78 19.39
CA HIS A 148 -4.85 -3.24 19.90
C HIS A 148 -5.46 -2.23 18.90
N PHE A 149 -4.65 -1.37 18.31
CA PHE A 149 -5.06 -0.43 17.26
C PHE A 149 -5.61 -1.19 16.05
N GLY A 150 -4.90 -2.20 15.54
CA GLY A 150 -5.37 -3.02 14.42
C GLY A 150 -6.70 -3.72 14.70
N ALA A 151 -6.87 -4.28 15.90
CA ALA A 151 -8.14 -4.89 16.30
C ALA A 151 -9.29 -3.86 16.36
N LYS A 152 -9.05 -2.68 16.96
CA LYS A 152 -10.04 -1.60 17.01
C LYS A 152 -10.35 -1.00 15.65
N TYR A 153 -9.35 -0.86 14.78
CA TYR A 153 -9.51 -0.40 13.41
C TYR A 153 -10.49 -1.30 12.64
N LEU A 154 -10.39 -2.62 12.82
CA LEU A 154 -11.29 -3.58 12.15
C LEU A 154 -12.73 -3.56 12.72
N LEU A 155 -12.92 -3.12 13.95
CA LEU A 155 -14.20 -3.24 14.66
C LEU A 155 -14.95 -1.93 14.84
N SER A 156 -14.34 -0.78 14.58
CA SER A 156 -14.94 0.53 14.88
C SER A 156 -14.72 1.54 13.76
N LYS A 157 -15.82 1.96 13.11
CA LYS A 157 -15.80 3.03 12.09
C LYS A 157 -15.16 4.32 12.63
N GLN A 158 -15.41 4.68 13.88
CA GLN A 158 -14.82 5.86 14.50
C GLN A 158 -13.30 5.76 14.57
N LYS A 159 -12.75 4.56 14.87
CA LYS A 159 -11.29 4.36 14.92
C LYS A 159 -10.66 4.37 13.52
N VAL A 160 -11.40 3.98 12.50
CA VAL A 160 -10.98 4.19 11.11
C VAL A 160 -10.87 5.68 10.82
N VAL A 161 -11.90 6.46 11.10
CA VAL A 161 -11.89 7.93 10.89
C VAL A 161 -10.72 8.58 11.63
N GLU A 162 -10.51 8.27 12.90
CA GLU A 162 -9.38 8.80 13.68
C GLU A 162 -8.02 8.49 13.03
N ALA A 163 -7.86 7.27 12.52
CA ALA A 163 -6.61 6.85 11.86
C ALA A 163 -6.39 7.59 10.53
N GLU A 164 -7.44 7.72 9.70
CA GLU A 164 -7.35 8.41 8.41
C GLU A 164 -7.09 9.92 8.58
N LEU A 165 -7.77 10.56 9.55
CA LEU A 165 -7.53 11.97 9.89
C LEU A 165 -6.11 12.17 10.45
N THR A 166 -5.60 11.23 11.24
CA THR A 166 -4.23 11.28 11.78
C THR A 166 -3.20 11.18 10.66
N ALA A 167 -3.41 10.27 9.69
CA ALA A 167 -2.51 10.12 8.54
C ALA A 167 -2.48 11.37 7.65
N ASP A 168 -3.67 11.93 7.32
CA ASP A 168 -3.79 13.20 6.60
C ASP A 168 -3.05 14.32 7.39
N GLY A 169 -3.25 14.39 8.72
CA GLY A 169 -2.62 15.40 9.58
C GLY A 169 -1.09 15.31 9.58
N TYR A 170 -0.51 14.10 9.67
CA TYR A 170 0.94 13.93 9.54
C TYR A 170 1.44 14.38 8.16
N ALA A 171 0.76 13.99 7.09
CA ALA A 171 1.17 14.36 5.73
C ALA A 171 1.12 15.89 5.53
N ILE A 172 0.05 16.55 5.99
CA ILE A 172 -0.08 18.01 5.92
C ILE A 172 0.97 18.69 6.78
N GLY A 173 1.17 18.22 8.02
CA GLY A 173 2.20 18.73 8.94
C GLY A 173 3.63 18.60 8.40
N CYS A 174 3.88 17.62 7.54
CA CYS A 174 5.13 17.48 6.79
C CYS A 174 5.21 18.36 5.53
N GLY A 175 4.20 19.20 5.24
CA GLY A 175 4.19 20.14 4.11
C GLY A 175 3.53 19.58 2.83
N MET A 176 2.79 18.46 2.89
CA MET A 176 2.15 17.84 1.73
C MET A 176 0.69 18.25 1.52
N GLY A 177 0.21 19.33 2.14
CA GLY A 177 -1.20 19.71 2.06
C GLY A 177 -1.71 19.90 0.63
N HIS A 178 -0.91 20.47 -0.26
CA HIS A 178 -1.25 20.61 -1.67
C HIS A 178 -1.40 19.26 -2.39
N GLN A 179 -0.51 18.30 -2.10
CA GLN A 179 -0.56 16.95 -2.68
C GLN A 179 -1.75 16.15 -2.14
N ILE A 180 -2.04 16.24 -0.84
CA ILE A 180 -3.23 15.63 -0.23
C ILE A 180 -4.50 16.20 -0.87
N LEU A 181 -4.55 17.52 -1.09
CA LEU A 181 -5.68 18.17 -1.77
C LEU A 181 -5.79 17.72 -3.25
N ALA A 182 -4.67 17.61 -3.96
CA ALA A 182 -4.63 17.11 -5.34
C ALA A 182 -5.14 15.67 -5.44
N ASN A 183 -4.75 14.81 -4.52
CA ASN A 183 -5.24 13.43 -4.43
C ASN A 183 -6.76 13.37 -4.23
N LYS A 184 -7.28 14.11 -3.26
CA LYS A 184 -8.74 14.17 -3.00
C LYS A 184 -9.52 14.70 -4.20
N ASN A 185 -9.04 15.76 -4.82
CA ASN A 185 -9.67 16.32 -6.02
C ASN A 185 -9.66 15.31 -7.17
N TYR A 186 -8.57 14.59 -7.36
CA TYR A 186 -8.48 13.54 -8.38
C TYR A 186 -9.53 12.45 -8.16
N ILE A 187 -9.68 11.96 -6.93
CA ILE A 187 -10.66 10.90 -6.62
C ILE A 187 -12.10 11.43 -6.77
N LEU A 188 -12.40 12.57 -6.17
CA LEU A 188 -13.78 13.07 -6.10
C LEU A 188 -14.32 13.57 -7.44
N ASN A 189 -13.43 14.07 -8.32
CA ASN A 189 -13.81 14.62 -9.63
C ASN A 189 -13.62 13.62 -10.78
N ASN A 190 -13.14 12.41 -10.52
CA ASN A 190 -12.97 11.38 -11.55
C ASN A 190 -14.16 10.44 -11.56
N ASP A 191 -14.89 10.38 -12.67
CA ASP A 191 -16.06 9.53 -12.85
C ASP A 191 -15.75 8.03 -12.89
N GLY A 192 -14.49 7.65 -13.00
CA GLY A 192 -14.05 6.27 -12.93
C GLY A 192 -14.17 5.65 -11.52
N PHE A 193 -14.11 6.46 -10.46
CA PHE A 193 -14.36 5.97 -9.10
C PHE A 193 -15.86 5.84 -8.84
N ASP A 194 -16.27 4.70 -8.28
CA ASP A 194 -17.65 4.50 -7.86
C ASP A 194 -18.05 5.43 -6.69
N GLU A 195 -19.34 5.70 -6.55
CA GLU A 195 -19.84 6.59 -5.50
C GLU A 195 -19.57 6.05 -4.10
N ALA A 196 -19.53 4.73 -3.90
CA ALA A 196 -19.22 4.14 -2.59
C ALA A 196 -17.78 4.46 -2.17
N TYR A 197 -16.83 4.46 -3.11
CA TYR A 197 -15.46 4.87 -2.85
C TYR A 197 -15.33 6.36 -2.60
N LYS A 198 -16.01 7.20 -3.40
CA LYS A 198 -16.06 8.67 -3.17
C LYS A 198 -16.66 9.00 -1.81
N ASP A 199 -17.75 8.32 -1.42
CA ASP A 199 -18.39 8.51 -0.12
C ASP A 199 -17.48 8.05 1.04
N LYS A 200 -16.70 6.97 0.85
CA LYS A 200 -15.66 6.58 1.79
C LYS A 200 -14.67 7.72 2.01
N ILE A 201 -14.18 8.35 0.93
CA ILE A 201 -13.23 9.48 1.03
C ILE A 201 -13.86 10.67 1.74
N LYS A 202 -15.09 11.05 1.40
CA LYS A 202 -15.81 12.15 2.05
C LYS A 202 -16.04 11.92 3.55
N ASN A 203 -16.31 10.68 3.95
CA ASN A 203 -16.75 10.36 5.32
C ASN A 203 -15.64 9.95 6.28
N LEU A 204 -14.48 9.53 5.79
CA LEU A 204 -13.42 9.01 6.64
C LEU A 204 -12.17 9.91 6.70
N TYR A 205 -11.95 10.73 5.67
CA TYR A 205 -10.74 11.54 5.50
C TYR A 205 -11.01 13.03 5.76
N MET A 206 -9.96 13.84 5.92
CA MET A 206 -10.13 15.29 6.05
C MET A 206 -10.88 15.85 4.85
N SER A 207 -11.80 16.77 5.09
CA SER A 207 -12.46 17.51 4.02
C SER A 207 -11.50 18.52 3.37
N ARG A 208 -11.85 19.00 2.18
CA ARG A 208 -11.09 20.06 1.50
C ARG A 208 -10.92 21.29 2.38
N GLU A 209 -12.02 21.70 3.04
CA GLU A 209 -12.06 22.87 3.91
C GLU A 209 -11.09 22.70 5.10
N GLN A 210 -11.10 21.53 5.74
CA GLN A 210 -10.19 21.24 6.84
C GLN A 210 -8.72 21.31 6.40
N ILE A 211 -8.39 20.77 5.20
CA ILE A 211 -7.03 20.86 4.66
C ILE A 211 -6.62 22.30 4.41
N LEU A 212 -7.51 23.11 3.79
CA LEU A 212 -7.23 24.52 3.51
C LEU A 212 -7.02 25.32 4.79
N THR A 213 -7.88 25.10 5.81
CA THR A 213 -7.72 25.73 7.12
C THR A 213 -6.35 25.38 7.74
N MET A 214 -5.94 24.11 7.71
CA MET A 214 -4.62 23.72 8.22
C MET A 214 -3.47 24.38 7.45
N LEU A 215 -3.59 24.52 6.13
CA LEU A 215 -2.57 25.21 5.33
C LEU A 215 -2.47 26.69 5.70
N GLU A 216 -3.61 27.39 5.89
CA GLU A 216 -3.66 28.79 6.32
C GLU A 216 -3.07 29.00 7.71
N GLU A 217 -3.21 28.04 8.62
CA GLU A 217 -2.63 28.08 9.97
C GLU A 217 -1.12 27.84 10.00
N MET A 218 -0.55 27.27 8.93
CA MET A 218 0.88 26.97 8.82
C MET A 218 1.70 28.06 8.10
N GLU A 219 1.05 29.05 7.46
CA GLU A 219 1.69 30.21 6.81
C GLU A 219 1.99 31.33 7.82
#